data_2a7d42e900d41754211149517d1f17f6
#
_entry.id   2a7d42e900d41754211149517d1f17f6
#
_cell.length_a   1.000
_cell.length_b   1.000
_cell.length_c   1.000
_cell.angle_alpha   90.00
_cell.angle_beta   90.00
_cell.angle_gamma   90.00
#
_symmetry.space_group_name_H-M   'P 1'
#
loop_
_entity.id
_entity.type
_entity.pdbx_description
1 polymer ?
#
loop_
_entity_poly.entity_id
_entity_poly.type
_entity_poly.pdbx_seq_one_letter_code
_entity_poly.pdbx_strand_id
1 'polypeptide(L)'
;MYGQSVEEAKAFVQKAIAFYKKAGKAIAMAEFTNPKGPFIEGDMYVFVLNLKGTMLAHGVNEKYIGNDFIDVKDSDGRSFVKEIVEVANTKGKGTADYKWYNPKTKEELVKDVYFEKVDDVIICSGVYKDMWQDLL
;
A
#
# COMPACT_ATOMS: atom_id res chain seq x y z
N MET A 1 -20.22 7.58 -8.52
CA MET A 1 -18.95 7.03 -8.95
C MET A 1 -18.41 6.07 -7.89
N TYR A 2 -17.99 4.96 -8.34
CA TYR A 2 -17.48 3.91 -7.49
C TYR A 2 -15.98 4.08 -7.39
N GLY A 3 -15.38 4.16 -6.36
CA GLY A 3 -13.98 4.24 -6.07
C GLY A 3 -12.98 4.24 -7.23
N GLN A 4 -11.74 4.23 -6.87
CA GLN A 4 -10.62 4.24 -7.81
C GLN A 4 -10.32 2.81 -8.27
N SER A 5 -9.65 2.68 -9.40
CA SER A 5 -9.27 1.37 -9.94
C SER A 5 -7.83 1.00 -9.54
N VAL A 6 -7.48 -0.27 -9.68
CA VAL A 6 -6.11 -0.71 -9.44
C VAL A 6 -5.12 -0.04 -10.40
N GLU A 7 -5.58 0.38 -11.57
CA GLU A 7 -4.76 1.13 -12.51
C GLU A 7 -4.35 2.50 -11.94
N GLU A 8 -5.26 3.12 -11.19
CA GLU A 8 -4.96 4.37 -10.50
C GLU A 8 -3.95 4.14 -9.37
N ALA A 9 -4.07 3.02 -8.66
CA ALA A 9 -3.09 2.64 -7.65
C ALA A 9 -1.71 2.43 -8.27
N LYS A 10 -1.64 1.79 -9.44
CA LYS A 10 -0.39 1.62 -10.15
C LYS A 10 0.23 2.95 -10.54
N ALA A 11 -0.55 3.86 -11.10
CA ALA A 11 -0.07 5.19 -11.47
C ALA A 11 0.44 5.94 -10.23
N PHE A 12 -0.25 5.78 -9.11
CA PHE A 12 0.12 6.43 -7.85
C PHE A 12 1.44 5.88 -7.32
N VAL A 13 1.65 4.56 -7.39
CA VAL A 13 2.92 3.93 -7.02
C VAL A 13 4.05 4.41 -7.94
N GLN A 14 3.80 4.54 -9.24
CA GLN A 14 4.81 5.05 -10.17
C GLN A 14 5.23 6.48 -9.82
N LYS A 15 4.27 7.31 -9.43
CA LYS A 15 4.54 8.66 -8.95
C LYS A 15 5.41 8.63 -7.69
N ALA A 16 5.10 7.73 -6.76
CA ALA A 16 5.87 7.57 -5.53
C ALA A 16 7.30 7.08 -5.81
N ILE A 17 7.47 6.16 -6.75
CA ILE A 17 8.78 5.66 -7.17
C ILE A 17 9.63 6.80 -7.76
N ALA A 18 9.03 7.62 -8.62
CA ALA A 18 9.73 8.76 -9.20
C ALA A 18 10.22 9.72 -8.13
N PHE A 19 9.37 9.99 -7.13
CA PHE A 19 9.75 10.83 -6.00
C PHE A 19 10.87 10.21 -5.17
N TYR A 20 10.78 8.90 -4.91
CA TYR A 20 11.81 8.15 -4.20
C TYR A 20 13.17 8.28 -4.89
N LYS A 21 13.20 8.10 -6.20
CA LYS A 21 14.45 8.18 -6.98
C LYS A 21 15.03 9.58 -6.98
N LYS A 22 14.20 10.59 -6.95
CA LYS A 22 14.63 12.00 -6.97
C LYS A 22 15.09 12.49 -5.59
N ALA A 23 14.31 12.17 -4.56
CA ALA A 23 14.51 12.76 -3.22
C ALA A 23 15.39 11.89 -2.31
N GLY A 24 15.49 10.61 -2.59
CA GLY A 24 16.19 9.66 -1.72
C GLY A 24 15.29 9.04 -0.67
N LYS A 25 15.77 7.96 -0.08
CA LYS A 25 14.97 7.10 0.82
C LYS A 25 14.43 7.85 2.03
N ALA A 26 15.30 8.56 2.77
CA ALA A 26 14.88 9.20 4.01
C ALA A 26 13.80 10.26 3.79
N ILE A 27 13.98 11.11 2.79
CA ILE A 27 13.00 12.15 2.45
C ILE A 27 11.72 11.52 1.93
N ALA A 28 11.83 10.49 1.08
CA ALA A 28 10.66 9.82 0.53
C ALA A 28 9.82 9.16 1.62
N MET A 29 10.44 8.43 2.55
CA MET A 29 9.70 7.79 3.64
C MET A 29 8.95 8.81 4.48
N ALA A 30 9.58 9.95 4.78
CA ALA A 30 8.95 11.01 5.55
C ALA A 30 7.74 11.59 4.81
N GLU A 31 7.89 11.85 3.51
CA GLU A 31 6.80 12.43 2.71
C GLU A 31 5.65 11.45 2.53
N PHE A 32 5.94 10.17 2.32
CA PHE A 32 4.89 9.14 2.21
C PHE A 32 4.09 8.98 3.51
N THR A 33 4.70 9.30 4.65
CA THR A 33 4.04 9.21 5.95
C THR A 33 3.28 10.49 6.31
N ASN A 34 3.51 11.57 5.57
CA ASN A 34 2.86 12.85 5.84
C ASN A 34 1.37 12.78 5.46
N PRO A 35 0.45 12.85 6.44
CA PRO A 35 -1.00 12.71 6.15
C PRO A 35 -1.59 13.90 5.40
N LYS A 36 -0.82 14.97 5.26
CA LYS A 36 -1.22 16.17 4.51
C LYS A 36 -0.42 16.33 3.23
N GLY A 37 0.38 15.33 2.88
CA GLY A 37 1.24 15.39 1.72
C GLY A 37 0.58 14.91 0.44
N PRO A 38 1.34 14.90 -0.67
CA PRO A 38 0.81 14.57 -1.99
C PRO A 38 0.59 13.07 -2.22
N PHE A 39 0.94 12.22 -1.25
CA PHE A 39 0.81 10.77 -1.40
C PHE A 39 -0.39 10.21 -0.65
N ILE A 40 -1.43 11.03 -0.56
CA ILE A 40 -2.78 10.65 -0.15
C ILE A 40 -3.73 11.28 -1.16
N GLU A 41 -4.58 10.45 -1.76
CA GLU A 41 -5.54 10.92 -2.77
C GLU A 41 -6.82 10.09 -2.62
N GLY A 42 -7.89 10.74 -2.15
CA GLY A 42 -9.12 10.03 -1.84
C GLY A 42 -8.87 8.99 -0.75
N ASP A 43 -9.18 7.74 -1.05
CA ASP A 43 -8.93 6.61 -0.15
C ASP A 43 -7.56 5.96 -0.39
N MET A 44 -6.85 6.40 -1.42
CA MET A 44 -5.51 5.89 -1.71
C MET A 44 -4.47 6.57 -0.84
N TYR A 45 -3.53 5.78 -0.37
CA TYR A 45 -2.34 6.28 0.30
C TYR A 45 -1.18 5.33 0.01
N VAL A 46 0.03 5.86 0.12
CA VAL A 46 1.24 5.06 -0.07
C VAL A 46 1.62 4.42 1.26
N PHE A 47 2.00 3.16 1.23
CA PHE A 47 2.71 2.53 2.31
C PHE A 47 3.93 1.79 1.75
N VAL A 48 4.95 1.61 2.57
CA VAL A 48 6.20 1.03 2.14
C VAL A 48 6.63 -0.04 3.14
N LEU A 49 7.03 -1.19 2.60
CA LEU A 49 7.59 -2.29 3.37
C LEU A 49 9.06 -2.45 3.00
N ASN A 50 9.87 -2.95 3.94
CA ASN A 50 11.17 -3.45 3.56
C ASN A 50 11.03 -4.89 3.05
N LEU A 51 12.12 -5.50 2.64
CA LEU A 51 12.08 -6.85 2.03
C LEU A 51 11.78 -7.96 3.04
N LYS A 52 11.69 -7.64 4.31
CA LYS A 52 11.33 -8.58 5.39
C LYS A 52 9.92 -8.37 5.92
N GLY A 53 9.21 -7.36 5.43
CA GLY A 53 7.84 -7.09 5.84
C GLY A 53 7.67 -6.07 6.96
N THR A 54 8.74 -5.34 7.31
CA THR A 54 8.64 -4.24 8.28
C THR A 54 8.08 -3.01 7.59
N MET A 55 7.14 -2.33 8.24
CA MET A 55 6.56 -1.10 7.70
C MET A 55 7.54 0.06 7.85
N LEU A 56 7.86 0.71 6.73
CA LEU A 56 8.80 1.85 6.71
C LEU A 56 8.09 3.19 6.56
N ALA A 57 6.92 3.21 5.95
CA ALA A 57 6.13 4.44 5.75
C ALA A 57 4.66 4.05 5.63
N HIS A 58 3.77 4.94 6.08
CA HIS A 58 2.35 4.70 5.98
C HIS A 58 1.60 6.03 6.01
N GLY A 59 0.82 6.30 4.97
CA GLY A 59 0.20 7.61 4.77
C GLY A 59 -0.87 7.98 5.78
N VAL A 60 -1.54 7.00 6.42
CA VAL A 60 -2.66 7.28 7.31
C VAL A 60 -2.45 6.79 8.74
N ASN A 61 -1.43 5.99 9.02
CA ASN A 61 -1.19 5.51 10.38
C ASN A 61 0.30 5.33 10.66
N GLU A 62 0.91 6.37 11.22
CA GLU A 62 2.34 6.36 11.53
C GLU A 62 2.71 5.37 12.64
N LYS A 63 1.72 4.89 13.41
CA LYS A 63 1.98 3.91 14.47
C LYS A 63 2.42 2.55 13.93
N TYR A 64 2.14 2.28 12.65
CA TYR A 64 2.58 1.04 12.01
C TYR A 64 4.08 1.03 11.70
N ILE A 65 4.71 2.19 11.63
CA ILE A 65 6.12 2.30 11.22
C ILE A 65 7.02 1.63 12.23
N GLY A 66 7.93 0.79 11.73
CA GLY A 66 8.86 0.03 12.54
C GLY A 66 8.33 -1.32 12.99
N ASN A 67 7.05 -1.61 12.78
CA ASN A 67 6.47 -2.89 13.16
C ASN A 67 6.60 -3.92 12.04
N ASP A 68 6.76 -5.17 12.44
CA ASP A 68 6.85 -6.28 11.50
C ASP A 68 5.43 -6.75 11.15
N PHE A 69 5.12 -6.73 9.85
CA PHE A 69 3.81 -7.15 9.35
C PHE A 69 3.85 -8.50 8.64
N ILE A 70 5.01 -9.20 8.66
CA ILE A 70 5.17 -10.41 7.85
C ILE A 70 4.15 -11.51 8.20
N ASP A 71 3.77 -11.62 9.47
CA ASP A 71 2.83 -12.64 9.92
C ASP A 71 1.42 -12.11 10.13
N VAL A 72 1.17 -10.84 9.78
CA VAL A 72 -0.17 -10.25 9.91
C VAL A 72 -1.10 -10.88 8.88
N LYS A 73 -2.29 -11.23 9.32
CA LYS A 73 -3.33 -11.83 8.47
C LYS A 73 -4.54 -10.92 8.43
N ASP A 74 -5.25 -10.96 7.30
CA ASP A 74 -6.54 -10.30 7.24
C ASP A 74 -7.62 -11.17 7.93
N SER A 75 -8.86 -10.70 7.94
CA SER A 75 -9.96 -11.42 8.61
C SER A 75 -10.29 -12.79 7.97
N ASP A 76 -9.85 -13.01 6.74
CA ASP A 76 -10.00 -14.30 6.07
C ASP A 76 -8.80 -15.22 6.30
N GLY A 77 -7.84 -14.81 7.14
CA GLY A 77 -6.66 -15.60 7.45
C GLY A 77 -5.56 -15.49 6.40
N ARG A 78 -5.64 -14.54 5.49
CA ARG A 78 -4.68 -14.38 4.41
C ARG A 78 -3.44 -13.61 4.89
N SER A 79 -2.26 -14.19 4.70
CA SER A 79 -0.98 -13.56 5.04
C SER A 79 -0.52 -12.67 3.89
N PHE A 80 -1.20 -11.55 3.72
CA PHE A 80 -1.04 -10.69 2.55
C PHE A 80 0.33 -10.01 2.46
N VAL A 81 0.94 -9.65 3.58
CA VAL A 81 2.28 -9.04 3.56
C VAL A 81 3.32 -10.06 3.12
N LYS A 82 3.23 -11.29 3.63
CA LYS A 82 4.12 -12.36 3.21
C LYS A 82 4.04 -12.59 1.70
N GLU A 83 2.83 -12.59 1.15
CA GLU A 83 2.57 -12.72 -0.28
C GLU A 83 3.18 -11.56 -1.07
N ILE A 84 2.99 -10.31 -0.62
CA ILE A 84 3.57 -9.13 -1.26
C ILE A 84 5.09 -9.23 -1.28
N VAL A 85 5.71 -9.55 -0.15
CA VAL A 85 7.17 -9.66 -0.03
C VAL A 85 7.72 -10.73 -0.95
N GLU A 86 7.07 -11.89 -0.99
CA GLU A 86 7.50 -12.99 -1.85
C GLU A 86 7.43 -12.63 -3.32
N VAL A 87 6.32 -12.07 -3.78
CA VAL A 87 6.15 -11.68 -5.18
C VAL A 87 7.09 -10.53 -5.55
N ALA A 88 7.25 -9.56 -4.68
CA ALA A 88 8.17 -8.44 -4.92
C ALA A 88 9.62 -8.94 -5.07
N ASN A 89 10.04 -9.90 -4.25
CA ASN A 89 11.39 -10.44 -4.32
C ASN A 89 11.62 -11.33 -5.52
N THR A 90 10.60 -12.00 -6.05
CA THR A 90 10.74 -12.92 -7.18
C THR A 90 10.44 -12.28 -8.53
N LYS A 91 9.44 -11.37 -8.57
CA LYS A 91 8.98 -10.77 -9.83
C LYS A 91 9.19 -9.26 -9.90
N GLY A 92 9.51 -8.62 -8.79
CA GLY A 92 9.75 -7.18 -8.73
C GLY A 92 8.50 -6.33 -8.59
N LYS A 93 7.34 -6.84 -8.94
CA LYS A 93 6.07 -6.10 -8.88
C LYS A 93 4.89 -7.07 -8.95
N GLY A 94 3.73 -6.59 -8.56
CA GLY A 94 2.53 -7.40 -8.61
C GLY A 94 1.34 -6.71 -8.00
N THR A 95 0.26 -7.48 -7.84
CA THR A 95 -0.96 -7.03 -7.19
C THR A 95 -1.36 -8.05 -6.14
N ALA A 96 -2.07 -7.57 -5.13
CA ALA A 96 -2.66 -8.42 -4.10
C ALA A 96 -4.00 -7.84 -3.67
N ASP A 97 -4.96 -8.70 -3.40
CA ASP A 97 -6.23 -8.26 -2.84
C ASP A 97 -6.42 -8.91 -1.49
N TYR A 98 -6.87 -8.12 -0.53
CA TYR A 98 -7.09 -8.58 0.84
C TYR A 98 -8.04 -7.63 1.54
N LYS A 99 -8.52 -8.00 2.70
CA LYS A 99 -9.40 -7.13 3.49
C LYS A 99 -8.58 -6.24 4.39
N TRP A 100 -8.92 -4.97 4.42
CA TRP A 100 -8.25 -4.00 5.26
C TRP A 100 -9.20 -2.90 5.68
N TYR A 101 -8.86 -2.27 6.77
CA TYR A 101 -9.64 -1.18 7.36
C TYR A 101 -9.53 0.08 6.52
N ASN A 102 -10.66 0.62 6.11
CA ASN A 102 -10.71 1.90 5.40
C ASN A 102 -10.79 3.02 6.45
N PRO A 103 -9.78 3.91 6.50
CA PRO A 103 -9.75 4.95 7.54
C PRO A 103 -10.87 5.97 7.44
N LYS A 104 -11.48 6.15 6.26
CA LYS A 104 -12.57 7.10 6.08
C LYS A 104 -13.92 6.55 6.52
N THR A 105 -14.23 5.33 6.09
CA THR A 105 -15.52 4.71 6.38
C THR A 105 -15.54 3.96 7.69
N LYS A 106 -14.36 3.65 8.25
CA LYS A 106 -14.20 2.86 9.46
C LYS A 106 -14.68 1.41 9.29
N GLU A 107 -14.73 0.94 8.05
CA GLU A 107 -15.17 -0.40 7.71
C GLU A 107 -14.02 -1.22 7.14
N GLU A 108 -14.08 -2.53 7.34
CA GLU A 108 -13.18 -3.44 6.67
C GLU A 108 -13.72 -3.74 5.28
N LEU A 109 -12.94 -3.42 4.26
CA LEU A 109 -13.33 -3.58 2.87
C LEU A 109 -12.24 -4.33 2.12
N VAL A 110 -12.59 -4.93 0.99
CA VAL A 110 -11.61 -5.53 0.10
C VAL A 110 -10.78 -4.41 -0.51
N LYS A 111 -9.47 -4.58 -0.46
CA LYS A 111 -8.50 -3.62 -0.97
C LYS A 111 -7.66 -4.29 -2.05
N ASP A 112 -7.61 -3.66 -3.23
CA ASP A 112 -6.73 -4.09 -4.32
C ASP A 112 -5.48 -3.25 -4.28
N VAL A 113 -4.33 -3.88 -4.08
CA VAL A 113 -3.05 -3.21 -3.92
C VAL A 113 -2.15 -3.53 -5.12
N TYR A 114 -1.53 -2.50 -5.66
CA TYR A 114 -0.39 -2.64 -6.56
C TYR A 114 0.89 -2.35 -5.77
N PHE A 115 1.95 -3.10 -6.05
CA PHE A 115 3.23 -2.90 -5.38
C PHE A 115 4.38 -3.11 -6.34
N GLU A 116 5.49 -2.44 -6.05
CA GLU A 116 6.69 -2.55 -6.86
C GLU A 116 7.93 -2.40 -5.98
N LYS A 117 8.89 -3.29 -6.18
CA LYS A 117 10.17 -3.26 -5.48
C LYS A 117 11.09 -2.25 -6.15
N VAL A 118 11.69 -1.38 -5.33
CA VAL A 118 12.73 -0.45 -5.75
C VAL A 118 13.84 -0.53 -4.71
N ASP A 119 15.06 -0.87 -5.14
CA ASP A 119 16.17 -1.08 -4.23
C ASP A 119 15.78 -2.10 -3.14
N ASP A 120 15.84 -1.73 -1.88
CA ASP A 120 15.51 -2.58 -0.74
C ASP A 120 14.13 -2.27 -0.14
N VAL A 121 13.26 -1.59 -0.88
CA VAL A 121 11.91 -1.26 -0.40
C VAL A 121 10.86 -1.73 -1.39
N ILE A 122 9.63 -1.90 -0.88
CA ILE A 122 8.45 -2.25 -1.67
C ILE A 122 7.45 -1.11 -1.48
N ILE A 123 7.18 -0.37 -2.55
CA ILE A 123 6.26 0.76 -2.51
C ILE A 123 4.89 0.28 -2.95
N CYS A 124 3.88 0.52 -2.12
CA CYS A 124 2.55 -0.04 -2.27
C CYS A 124 1.49 1.04 -2.20
N SER A 125 0.42 0.86 -2.94
CA SER A 125 -0.81 1.62 -2.77
C SER A 125 -1.99 0.80 -3.27
N GLY A 126 -3.17 1.07 -2.75
CA GLY A 126 -4.34 0.30 -3.13
C GLY A 126 -5.62 1.11 -3.14
N VAL A 127 -6.63 0.49 -3.72
CA VAL A 127 -7.97 1.05 -3.81
C VAL A 127 -8.93 0.12 -3.08
N TYR A 128 -9.90 0.71 -2.38
CA TYR A 128 -10.93 -0.08 -1.70
C TYR A 128 -12.10 -0.30 -2.64
N LYS A 129 -12.60 -1.53 -2.64
CA LYS A 129 -13.78 -1.87 -3.43
C LYS A 129 -15.03 -1.51 -2.66
N ASP A 130 -15.97 -0.88 -3.35
CA ASP A 130 -17.31 -0.66 -2.83
C ASP A 130 -18.07 -1.97 -2.92
N MET A 131 -18.70 -2.41 -1.83
CA MET A 131 -19.50 -3.63 -1.84
C MET A 131 -20.64 -3.57 -2.85
N TRP A 132 -21.17 -2.37 -3.11
CA TRP A 132 -22.24 -2.19 -4.09
C TRP A 132 -21.78 -2.46 -5.52
N GLN A 133 -20.49 -2.25 -5.82
CA GLN A 133 -19.94 -2.59 -7.14
C GLN A 133 -20.01 -4.09 -7.41
N ASP A 134 -19.76 -4.89 -6.39
CA ASP A 134 -19.76 -6.34 -6.54
C ASP A 134 -21.16 -6.90 -6.75
N LEU A 135 -22.19 -6.14 -6.43
CA LEU A 135 -23.58 -6.53 -6.62
C LEU A 135 -24.13 -6.11 -7.99
N LEU A 136 -23.45 -5.22 -8.66
CA LEU A 136 -23.86 -4.74 -9.98
C LEU A 136 -23.23 -5.55 -11.10
#